data_a99c6467239566c7bf51d617073b0e6c
#
_entry.id   a99c6467239566c7bf51d617073b0e6c
#
_cell.length_a   1.000
_cell.length_b   1.000
_cell.length_c   1.000
_cell.angle_alpha   90.00
_cell.angle_beta   90.00
_cell.angle_gamma   90.00
#
_symmetry.space_group_name_H-M   'P 1'
#
loop_
_entity.id
_entity.type
_entity.pdbx_description
1 polymer ?
#
loop_
_entity_poly.entity_id
_entity_poly.type
_entity_poly.pdbx_seq_one_letter_code
_entity_poly.pdbx_strand_id
1 'polypeptide(L)'
;MAHILIAEARFYDHLNDLLIAGARAAIEGAGHSAEVVTVPGALELPAAIALAAEYGGYDAFVALGVVIRGETYHFEVVANESARALMALTLDGLAIGNGVLTVEDEAQALARARPDELDKGGAAARAALAMLDLKQRWS
;
A
#
# COMPACT_ATOMS: atom_id res chain seq x y z
N MET A 1 15.69 -10.38 -9.40
CA MET A 1 15.23 -9.16 -8.70
C MET A 1 13.90 -8.71 -9.26
N ALA A 2 12.94 -8.44 -8.40
CA ALA A 2 11.63 -7.94 -8.81
C ALA A 2 11.57 -6.42 -8.72
N HIS A 3 10.62 -5.82 -9.45
CA HIS A 3 10.38 -4.39 -9.46
C HIS A 3 9.01 -4.10 -8.87
N ILE A 4 8.98 -3.40 -7.75
CA ILE A 4 7.78 -3.22 -6.92
C ILE A 4 7.32 -1.77 -7.00
N LEU A 5 6.02 -1.57 -7.25
CA LEU A 5 5.44 -0.23 -7.22
C LEU A 5 4.84 0.04 -5.84
N ILE A 6 5.26 1.14 -5.23
CA ILE A 6 4.60 1.69 -4.04
C ILE A 6 3.66 2.79 -4.53
N ALA A 7 2.34 2.54 -4.46
CA ALA A 7 1.34 3.54 -4.78
C ALA A 7 0.86 4.17 -3.47
N GLU A 8 1.01 5.47 -3.33
CA GLU A 8 0.66 6.16 -2.10
C GLU A 8 -0.37 7.26 -2.33
N ALA A 9 -1.35 7.32 -1.45
CA ALA A 9 -2.32 8.40 -1.39
C ALA A 9 -1.80 9.44 -0.41
N ARG A 10 -1.27 10.56 -0.93
CA ARG A 10 -0.58 11.54 -0.09
C ARG A 10 -1.54 12.62 0.39
N PHE A 11 -2.00 12.44 1.61
CA PHE A 11 -2.85 13.41 2.29
C PHE A 11 -2.17 13.96 3.54
N TYR A 12 -1.45 13.10 4.30
CA TYR A 12 -0.69 13.47 5.48
C TYR A 12 0.78 13.19 5.21
N ASP A 13 1.55 14.22 4.78
CA ASP A 13 2.91 14.04 4.29
C ASP A 13 3.82 13.28 5.26
N HIS A 14 3.85 13.69 6.52
CA HIS A 14 4.76 13.08 7.50
C HIS A 14 4.41 11.60 7.77
N LEU A 15 3.12 11.24 7.77
CA LEU A 15 2.70 9.87 7.98
C LEU A 15 3.02 9.00 6.77
N ASN A 16 2.79 9.53 5.57
CA ASN A 16 3.13 8.83 4.34
C ASN A 16 4.64 8.60 4.20
N ASP A 17 5.45 9.59 4.60
CA ASP A 17 6.90 9.41 4.57
C ASP A 17 7.36 8.26 5.45
N LEU A 18 6.74 8.08 6.62
CA LEU A 18 7.05 6.96 7.52
C LEU A 18 6.63 5.62 6.90
N LEU A 19 5.44 5.57 6.29
CA LEU A 19 4.96 4.36 5.63
C LEU A 19 5.87 3.98 4.45
N ILE A 20 6.24 4.95 3.63
CA ILE A 20 7.15 4.71 2.50
C ILE A 20 8.51 4.21 2.99
N ALA A 21 9.05 4.82 4.04
CA ALA A 21 10.34 4.41 4.59
C ALA A 21 10.33 2.94 5.01
N GLY A 22 9.28 2.50 5.70
CA GLY A 22 9.13 1.10 6.11
C GLY A 22 8.97 0.16 4.92
N ALA A 23 8.13 0.52 3.96
CA ALA A 23 7.91 -0.29 2.77
C ALA A 23 9.17 -0.42 1.93
N ARG A 24 9.85 0.71 1.68
CA ARG A 24 11.08 0.73 0.89
C ARG A 24 12.19 -0.10 1.56
N ALA A 25 12.33 0.02 2.88
CA ALA A 25 13.34 -0.78 3.61
C ALA A 25 13.07 -2.28 3.48
N ALA A 26 11.81 -2.71 3.57
CA ALA A 26 11.45 -4.11 3.41
C ALA A 26 11.73 -4.62 1.99
N ILE A 27 11.40 -3.83 0.97
CA ILE A 27 11.60 -4.20 -0.43
C ILE A 27 13.07 -4.28 -0.76
N GLU A 28 13.83 -3.25 -0.44
CA GLU A 28 15.27 -3.18 -0.75
C GLU A 28 16.06 -4.18 0.09
N GLY A 29 15.67 -4.39 1.33
CA GLY A 29 16.27 -5.40 2.19
C GLY A 29 16.09 -6.82 1.68
N ALA A 30 15.05 -7.07 0.90
CA ALA A 30 14.82 -8.37 0.25
C ALA A 30 15.50 -8.48 -1.13
N GLY A 31 16.25 -7.47 -1.56
CA GLY A 31 16.99 -7.47 -2.81
C GLY A 31 16.18 -7.04 -4.03
N HIS A 32 15.06 -6.35 -3.82
CA HIS A 32 14.21 -5.88 -4.92
C HIS A 32 14.29 -4.37 -5.07
N SER A 33 13.81 -3.85 -6.20
CA SER A 33 13.76 -2.41 -6.44
C SER A 33 12.34 -1.87 -6.20
N ALA A 34 12.26 -0.61 -5.78
CA ALA A 34 11.00 0.05 -5.50
C ALA A 34 10.90 1.36 -6.26
N GLU A 35 9.71 1.65 -6.74
CA GLU A 35 9.37 2.93 -7.35
C GLU A 35 8.10 3.45 -6.67
N VAL A 36 8.01 4.76 -6.48
CA VAL A 36 6.87 5.38 -5.80
C VAL A 36 6.04 6.20 -6.78
N VAL A 37 4.73 6.03 -6.75
CA VAL A 37 3.79 6.91 -7.46
C VAL A 37 2.81 7.47 -6.45
N THR A 38 2.45 8.75 -6.62
CA THR A 38 1.54 9.45 -5.72
C THR A 38 0.21 9.71 -6.41
N VAL A 39 -0.89 9.43 -5.70
CA VAL A 39 -2.25 9.70 -6.17
C VAL A 39 -2.97 10.61 -5.16
N PRO A 40 -4.07 11.28 -5.57
CA PRO A 40 -4.73 12.27 -4.70
C PRO A 40 -5.30 11.70 -3.40
N GLY A 41 -5.88 10.51 -3.44
CA GLY A 41 -6.52 9.92 -2.26
C GLY A 41 -6.58 8.41 -2.35
N ALA A 42 -7.04 7.77 -1.26
CA ALA A 42 -7.09 6.32 -1.19
C ALA A 42 -8.06 5.71 -2.22
N LEU A 43 -9.10 6.45 -2.62
CA LEU A 43 -10.04 5.97 -3.63
C LEU A 43 -9.39 5.82 -5.01
N GLU A 44 -8.27 6.50 -5.27
CA GLU A 44 -7.56 6.41 -6.55
C GLU A 44 -6.49 5.31 -6.57
N LEU A 45 -6.19 4.70 -5.43
CA LEU A 45 -5.17 3.64 -5.36
C LEU A 45 -5.51 2.42 -6.20
N PRO A 46 -6.73 1.87 -6.14
CA PRO A 46 -7.03 0.67 -6.95
C PRO A 46 -6.85 0.90 -8.45
N ALA A 47 -7.34 2.02 -8.97
CA ALA A 47 -7.20 2.31 -10.40
C ALA A 47 -5.73 2.53 -10.78
N ALA A 48 -4.96 3.22 -9.95
CA ALA A 48 -3.54 3.43 -10.22
C ALA A 48 -2.78 2.09 -10.29
N ILE A 49 -3.07 1.18 -9.37
CA ILE A 49 -2.45 -0.15 -9.35
C ILE A 49 -2.89 -0.96 -10.57
N ALA A 50 -4.18 -0.92 -10.93
CA ALA A 50 -4.68 -1.65 -12.10
C ALA A 50 -4.01 -1.16 -13.38
N LEU A 51 -3.86 0.16 -13.55
CA LEU A 51 -3.18 0.75 -14.70
C LEU A 51 -1.70 0.35 -14.72
N ALA A 52 -1.03 0.42 -13.59
CA ALA A 52 0.39 0.04 -13.50
C ALA A 52 0.60 -1.45 -13.78
N ALA A 53 -0.33 -2.29 -13.35
CA ALA A 53 -0.26 -3.73 -13.62
C ALA A 53 -0.35 -4.01 -15.12
N GLU A 54 -1.16 -3.26 -15.84
CA GLU A 54 -1.33 -3.45 -17.29
C GLU A 54 -0.19 -2.84 -18.10
N TYR A 55 0.24 -1.63 -17.73
CA TYR A 55 1.15 -0.84 -18.59
C TYR A 55 2.54 -0.64 -18.03
N GLY A 56 2.76 -0.86 -16.74
CA GLY A 56 3.98 -0.43 -16.05
C GLY A 56 5.09 -1.46 -15.92
N GLY A 57 4.81 -2.74 -16.08
CA GLY A 57 5.82 -3.79 -15.98
C GLY A 57 6.30 -4.08 -14.56
N TYR A 58 5.46 -3.84 -13.55
CA TYR A 58 5.78 -4.14 -12.16
C TYR A 58 5.38 -5.57 -11.79
N ASP A 59 6.12 -6.14 -10.83
CA ASP A 59 5.89 -7.52 -10.39
C ASP A 59 4.94 -7.60 -9.20
N ALA A 60 4.95 -6.58 -8.34
CA ALA A 60 4.08 -6.51 -7.17
C ALA A 60 3.81 -5.06 -6.80
N PHE A 61 2.86 -4.86 -5.89
CA PHE A 61 2.34 -3.53 -5.57
C PHE A 61 2.15 -3.40 -4.07
N VAL A 62 2.42 -2.19 -3.55
CA VAL A 62 2.13 -1.82 -2.16
C VAL A 62 1.25 -0.59 -2.19
N ALA A 63 0.08 -0.65 -1.56
CA ALA A 63 -0.81 0.49 -1.44
C ALA A 63 -0.61 1.12 -0.07
N LEU A 64 -0.31 2.41 -0.03
CA LEU A 64 -0.08 3.14 1.21
C LEU A 64 -0.96 4.39 1.27
N GLY A 65 -1.44 4.71 2.45
CA GLY A 65 -2.22 5.90 2.70
C GLY A 65 -2.70 5.93 4.13
N VAL A 66 -3.34 7.03 4.51
CA VAL A 66 -3.90 7.20 5.85
C VAL A 66 -5.30 7.79 5.72
N VAL A 67 -6.28 7.09 6.26
CA VAL A 67 -7.67 7.55 6.31
C VAL A 67 -8.02 7.73 7.79
N ILE A 68 -8.24 8.97 8.19
CA ILE A 68 -8.59 9.31 9.58
C ILE A 68 -10.08 9.62 9.62
N ARG A 69 -10.77 9.06 10.63
CA ARG A 69 -12.21 9.27 10.79
C ARG A 69 -12.54 10.74 10.97
N GLY A 70 -13.47 11.23 10.16
CA GLY A 70 -14.01 12.57 10.26
C GLY A 70 -15.44 12.55 10.80
N GLU A 71 -16.16 13.66 10.59
CA GLU A 71 -17.52 13.84 11.11
C GLU A 71 -18.61 13.21 10.25
N THR A 72 -18.27 12.86 8.99
CA THR A 72 -19.25 12.37 8.02
C THR A 72 -19.02 10.91 7.68
N TYR A 73 -19.94 10.33 6.90
CA TYR A 73 -19.85 8.96 6.43
C TYR A 73 -18.71 8.76 5.42
N HIS A 74 -18.03 9.81 5.02
CA HIS A 74 -16.96 9.75 4.03
C HIS A 74 -15.84 8.78 4.41
N PHE A 75 -15.50 8.69 5.70
CA PHE A 75 -14.49 7.75 6.18
C PHE A 75 -14.86 6.31 5.79
N GLU A 76 -16.10 5.91 6.03
CA GLU A 76 -16.55 4.55 5.71
C GLU A 76 -16.50 4.28 4.20
N VAL A 77 -16.89 5.26 3.39
CA VAL A 77 -16.85 5.12 1.92
C VAL A 77 -15.41 4.90 1.47
N VAL A 78 -14.48 5.75 1.90
CA VAL A 78 -13.09 5.68 1.48
C VAL A 78 -12.44 4.39 1.97
N ALA A 79 -12.61 4.07 3.26
CA ALA A 79 -12.02 2.88 3.86
C ALA A 79 -12.55 1.60 3.22
N ASN A 80 -13.87 1.49 3.09
CA ASN A 80 -14.50 0.27 2.58
C ASN A 80 -14.26 0.08 1.09
N GLU A 81 -14.41 1.13 0.28
CA GLU A 81 -14.29 0.99 -1.17
C GLU A 81 -12.84 0.81 -1.63
N SER A 82 -11.88 1.49 -0.99
CA SER A 82 -10.48 1.26 -1.32
C SER A 82 -10.07 -0.17 -0.99
N ALA A 83 -10.43 -0.68 0.18
CA ALA A 83 -10.13 -2.04 0.59
C ALA A 83 -10.81 -3.07 -0.31
N ARG A 84 -12.09 -2.86 -0.62
CA ARG A 84 -12.86 -3.77 -1.48
C ARG A 84 -12.23 -3.87 -2.89
N ALA A 85 -11.90 -2.73 -3.48
CA ALA A 85 -11.36 -2.70 -4.84
C ALA A 85 -9.94 -3.28 -4.89
N LEU A 86 -9.10 -3.00 -3.89
CA LEU A 86 -7.77 -3.62 -3.81
C LEU A 86 -7.88 -5.13 -3.67
N MET A 87 -8.80 -5.60 -2.83
CA MET A 87 -9.03 -7.04 -2.66
C MET A 87 -9.48 -7.69 -3.97
N ALA A 88 -10.36 -7.02 -4.74
CA ALA A 88 -10.79 -7.52 -6.04
C ALA A 88 -9.61 -7.71 -7.00
N LEU A 89 -8.66 -6.77 -7.00
CA LEU A 89 -7.46 -6.88 -7.83
C LEU A 89 -6.58 -8.06 -7.40
N THR A 90 -6.50 -8.34 -6.10
CA THR A 90 -5.72 -9.50 -5.64
C THR A 90 -6.32 -10.81 -6.12
N LEU A 91 -7.65 -10.89 -6.17
CA LEU A 91 -8.33 -12.07 -6.68
C LEU A 91 -8.13 -12.27 -8.18
N ASP A 92 -7.77 -11.20 -8.91
CA ASP A 92 -7.39 -11.28 -10.32
C ASP A 92 -5.91 -11.64 -10.51
N GLY A 93 -5.20 -11.93 -9.44
CA GLY A 93 -3.83 -12.42 -9.50
C GLY A 93 -2.74 -11.39 -9.29
N LEU A 94 -3.08 -10.16 -8.89
CA LEU A 94 -2.07 -9.16 -8.55
C LEU A 94 -1.53 -9.38 -7.14
N ALA A 95 -0.20 -9.31 -7.00
CA ALA A 95 0.45 -9.40 -5.70
C ALA A 95 0.42 -8.00 -5.06
N ILE A 96 -0.49 -7.77 -4.13
CA ILE A 96 -0.69 -6.47 -3.49
C ILE A 96 -0.61 -6.60 -1.98
N GLY A 97 0.16 -5.69 -1.35
CA GLY A 97 0.12 -5.47 0.09
C GLY A 97 -0.66 -4.20 0.39
N ASN A 98 -1.65 -4.28 1.27
CA ASN A 98 -2.48 -3.13 1.63
C ASN A 98 -1.99 -2.51 2.93
N GLY A 99 -1.36 -1.35 2.83
CA GLY A 99 -0.90 -0.55 3.96
C GLY A 99 -1.68 0.76 4.12
N VAL A 100 -2.92 0.80 3.65
CA VAL A 100 -3.79 1.96 3.88
C VAL A 100 -4.32 1.87 5.31
N LEU A 101 -3.88 2.81 6.13
CA LEU A 101 -4.31 2.88 7.53
C LEU A 101 -5.71 3.48 7.63
N THR A 102 -6.57 2.87 8.44
CA THR A 102 -7.92 3.36 8.71
C THR A 102 -8.03 3.51 10.22
N VAL A 103 -7.93 4.76 10.69
CA VAL A 103 -7.74 5.05 12.11
C VAL A 103 -8.70 6.13 12.60
N GLU A 104 -8.84 6.24 13.92
CA GLU A 104 -9.70 7.23 14.53
C GLU A 104 -9.03 8.60 14.66
N ASP A 105 -7.70 8.62 14.86
CA ASP A 105 -6.95 9.86 15.08
C ASP A 105 -5.50 9.73 14.61
N GLU A 106 -4.79 10.86 14.63
CA GLU A 106 -3.40 10.91 14.16
C GLU A 106 -2.45 10.10 15.03
N ALA A 107 -2.70 10.03 16.34
CA ALA A 107 -1.85 9.25 17.25
C ALA A 107 -1.88 7.75 16.88
N GLN A 108 -3.05 7.22 16.54
CA GLN A 108 -3.17 5.85 16.06
C GLN A 108 -2.41 5.66 14.74
N ALA A 109 -2.52 6.63 13.83
CA ALA A 109 -1.80 6.57 12.55
C ALA A 109 -0.30 6.57 12.77
N LEU A 110 0.20 7.44 13.65
CA LEU A 110 1.63 7.57 13.90
C LEU A 110 2.22 6.28 14.47
N ALA A 111 1.56 5.66 15.46
CA ALA A 111 2.00 4.41 16.05
C ALA A 111 2.09 3.29 15.00
N ARG A 112 1.18 3.28 14.02
CA ARG A 112 1.15 2.25 12.98
C ARG A 112 2.11 2.54 11.84
N ALA A 113 2.35 3.82 11.54
CA ALA A 113 3.21 4.22 10.43
C ALA A 113 4.70 4.10 10.76
N ARG A 114 5.08 4.32 12.01
CA ARG A 114 6.49 4.33 12.41
C ARG A 114 7.16 2.97 12.19
N PRO A 115 8.29 2.94 11.45
CA PRO A 115 9.02 1.67 11.24
C PRO A 115 9.55 1.04 12.55
N ASP A 116 9.83 1.87 13.56
CA ASP A 116 10.31 1.39 14.88
C ASP A 116 9.16 1.04 15.85
N GLU A 117 7.93 1.09 15.38
CA GLU A 117 6.76 0.66 16.14
C GLU A 117 6.04 -0.44 15.36
N LEU A 118 4.80 -0.22 14.89
CA LEU A 118 4.04 -1.27 14.20
C LEU A 118 4.44 -1.49 12.74
N ASP A 119 5.12 -0.52 12.12
CA ASP A 119 5.69 -0.65 10.78
C ASP A 119 4.71 -1.22 9.75
N LYS A 120 3.53 -0.62 9.64
CA LYS A 120 2.51 -1.13 8.72
C LYS A 120 2.91 -1.00 7.25
N GLY A 121 3.75 -0.01 6.91
CA GLY A 121 4.32 0.09 5.57
C GLY A 121 5.20 -1.10 5.24
N GLY A 122 6.10 -1.45 6.15
CA GLY A 122 6.95 -2.63 6.00
C GLY A 122 6.14 -3.93 5.97
N ALA A 123 5.11 -4.03 6.83
CA ALA A 123 4.24 -5.20 6.85
C ALA A 123 3.50 -5.37 5.51
N ALA A 124 2.99 -4.29 4.93
CA ALA A 124 2.33 -4.32 3.63
C ALA A 124 3.29 -4.76 2.52
N ALA A 125 4.52 -4.24 2.53
CA ALA A 125 5.53 -4.64 1.56
C ALA A 125 5.86 -6.13 1.69
N ARG A 126 6.03 -6.63 2.90
CA ARG A 126 6.30 -8.05 3.12
C ARG A 126 5.13 -8.91 2.66
N ALA A 127 3.90 -8.47 2.83
CA ALA A 127 2.72 -9.17 2.32
C ALA A 127 2.73 -9.24 0.78
N ALA A 128 3.05 -8.13 0.12
CA ALA A 128 3.16 -8.10 -1.35
C ALA A 128 4.24 -9.07 -1.83
N LEU A 129 5.40 -9.08 -1.17
CA LEU A 129 6.51 -9.98 -1.54
C LEU A 129 6.15 -11.44 -1.30
N ALA A 130 5.41 -11.75 -0.23
CA ALA A 130 4.95 -13.11 0.03
C ALA A 130 4.01 -13.60 -1.08
N MET A 131 3.09 -12.74 -1.54
CA MET A 131 2.16 -13.09 -2.60
C MET A 131 2.88 -13.20 -3.95
N LEU A 132 3.88 -12.36 -4.19
CA LEU A 132 4.72 -12.46 -5.38
C LEU A 132 5.46 -13.80 -5.41
N ASP A 133 6.01 -14.23 -4.29
CA ASP A 133 6.70 -15.50 -4.17
C ASP A 133 5.77 -16.67 -4.53
N LEU A 134 4.56 -16.68 -4.00
CA LEU A 134 3.58 -17.71 -4.33
C LEU A 134 3.24 -17.70 -5.83
N LYS A 135 3.02 -16.50 -6.38
CA LYS A 135 2.69 -16.37 -7.80
C LYS A 135 3.82 -16.93 -8.69
N GLN A 136 5.06 -16.61 -8.36
CA GLN A 136 6.22 -17.09 -9.12
C GLN A 136 6.41 -18.59 -8.95
N ARG A 137 6.12 -19.14 -7.76
CA ARG A 137 6.25 -20.56 -7.48
C ARG A 137 5.28 -21.40 -8.31
N TRP A 138 4.09 -20.89 -8.57
CA TRP A 138 3.01 -21.61 -9.24
C TRP A 138 2.84 -21.25 -10.73
N SER A 139 3.66 -20.35 -11.24
CA SER A 139 3.59 -19.99 -12.66
C SER A 139 4.80 -20.52 -13.50
#